data_0f5cd773090cc98d4a52d036b99ab021
#
_entry.id   0f5cd773090cc98d4a52d036b99ab021
#
_cell.length_a   1.000
_cell.length_b   1.000
_cell.length_c   1.000
_cell.angle_alpha   90.00
_cell.angle_beta   90.00
_cell.angle_gamma   90.00
#
_symmetry.space_group_name_H-M   'P 1'
#
loop_
_entity.id
_entity.type
_entity.pdbx_description
1 polymer ?
#
loop_
_entity_poly.entity_id
_entity_poly.type
_entity_poly.pdbx_seq_one_letter_code
_entity_poly.pdbx_strand_id
1 'polypeptide(L)'
;MLATKQTSTLAPEAAGLQSIAARATQGIGQPLQQCRACLYDNRHPFGLTFDDTGLCSGCTTHAEKTSLDWAARLGMLEKLVQPYKGCKGNYDCVIPVRGTAEYFKVLDVVKNQLGLNPLLVSFNSHFNSQTGIQNLDLIRDTFDCDILLKTQSPTVYKKIMRETLSRRGSVHWPFLAGHTVWPVRVAVQHDIPLIIWPFHQPTEQSGMFSYLDENEMTRRSRHEYDLMQFEAEDLVSGESLLRDEEVLTSAYPSDRELAGASVRGIYLANYLPWDTRQYSEEMVSKFGAQAAECPGTFDTYDHVDNLVYMSVHDAIKRRKLGYGRVRDHLCREIRFGRISRDDAVALEASYAKAFAYTGGHSKLKQQFFDWLGMTAQAFEWLMDYHFGRLHQLTLSPALATTSALSAFQEGYERTRPPIADQDKYIIIGKGLSV
;
A
#
# COMPACT_ATOMS: atom_id res chain seq x y z
N MET A 1 -58.03 -25.80 -13.30
CA MET A 1 -57.76 -24.80 -12.30
C MET A 1 -56.24 -24.76 -12.08
N LEU A 2 -55.59 -23.87 -12.78
CA LEU A 2 -54.14 -23.64 -12.71
C LEU A 2 -53.86 -22.58 -11.65
N ALA A 3 -53.18 -22.93 -10.57
CA ALA A 3 -52.77 -21.99 -9.54
C ALA A 3 -51.53 -21.22 -10.01
N THR A 4 -51.68 -19.92 -10.20
CA THR A 4 -50.64 -18.98 -10.45
C THR A 4 -49.76 -18.81 -9.22
N LYS A 5 -48.49 -19.20 -9.33
CA LYS A 5 -47.45 -18.85 -8.39
C LYS A 5 -47.11 -17.35 -8.53
N GLN A 6 -47.41 -16.58 -7.53
CA GLN A 6 -46.87 -15.25 -7.34
C GLN A 6 -45.37 -15.34 -7.08
N THR A 7 -44.57 -14.88 -8.01
CA THR A 7 -43.15 -14.60 -7.81
C THR A 7 -43.05 -13.29 -7.05
N SER A 8 -42.70 -13.37 -5.77
CA SER A 8 -42.29 -12.21 -4.97
C SER A 8 -40.96 -11.69 -5.53
N THR A 9 -41.00 -10.57 -6.20
CA THR A 9 -39.83 -9.78 -6.56
C THR A 9 -39.28 -9.13 -5.28
N LEU A 10 -38.28 -9.76 -4.67
CA LEU A 10 -37.39 -9.06 -3.75
C LEU A 10 -36.60 -8.03 -4.55
N ALA A 11 -36.97 -6.77 -4.39
CA ALA A 11 -36.15 -5.66 -4.85
C ALA A 11 -34.80 -5.72 -4.11
N PRO A 12 -33.65 -5.69 -4.78
CA PRO A 12 -32.38 -5.61 -4.07
C PRO A 12 -32.27 -4.22 -3.45
N GLU A 13 -31.92 -4.16 -2.20
CA GLU A 13 -31.43 -2.97 -1.52
C GLU A 13 -30.17 -2.47 -2.25
N ALA A 14 -30.36 -1.66 -3.27
CA ALA A 14 -29.30 -1.01 -4.03
C ALA A 14 -28.93 0.34 -3.42
N ALA A 15 -28.91 0.44 -2.11
CA ALA A 15 -28.51 1.66 -1.41
C ALA A 15 -27.29 1.36 -0.55
N GLY A 16 -26.07 1.52 -1.10
CA GLY A 16 -24.89 1.57 -0.25
C GLY A 16 -23.53 1.25 -0.85
N LEU A 17 -23.40 0.82 -2.10
CA LEU A 17 -22.09 0.44 -2.65
C LEU A 17 -21.73 1.28 -3.87
N GLN A 18 -21.33 2.51 -3.61
CA GLN A 18 -20.60 3.26 -4.63
C GLN A 18 -19.18 2.68 -4.75
N SER A 19 -18.79 2.30 -5.96
CA SER A 19 -17.45 1.76 -6.22
C SER A 19 -16.36 2.78 -5.86
N ILE A 20 -15.13 2.33 -5.56
CA ILE A 20 -13.97 3.23 -5.34
C ILE A 20 -13.78 4.14 -6.58
N ALA A 21 -13.99 3.61 -7.78
CA ALA A 21 -13.99 4.42 -9.00
C ALA A 21 -15.11 5.49 -8.99
N ALA A 22 -16.30 5.14 -8.53
CA ALA A 22 -17.40 6.11 -8.37
C ALA A 22 -17.10 7.08 -7.21
N ARG A 23 -16.50 6.63 -6.13
CA ARG A 23 -16.06 7.52 -5.03
C ARG A 23 -14.93 8.45 -5.48
N ALA A 24 -13.95 7.96 -6.24
CA ALA A 24 -12.90 8.79 -6.83
C ALA A 24 -13.44 9.79 -7.87
N THR A 25 -14.55 9.46 -8.55
CA THR A 25 -15.25 10.37 -9.48
C THR A 25 -16.27 11.27 -8.79
N GLN A 26 -16.70 10.97 -7.56
CA GLN A 26 -17.58 11.87 -6.79
C GLN A 26 -16.98 13.24 -6.50
N GLY A 27 -15.65 13.35 -6.48
CA GLY A 27 -14.95 14.64 -6.37
C GLY A 27 -14.90 15.45 -7.68
N ILE A 28 -15.29 14.86 -8.83
CA ILE A 28 -15.28 15.55 -10.12
C ILE A 28 -16.52 16.45 -10.20
N GLY A 29 -16.28 17.76 -10.12
CA GLY A 29 -17.35 18.78 -10.15
C GLY A 29 -17.84 19.23 -8.78
N GLN A 30 -17.39 18.62 -7.68
CA GLN A 30 -17.59 19.16 -6.34
C GLN A 30 -16.49 20.16 -5.96
N PRO A 31 -16.80 21.19 -5.16
CA PRO A 31 -15.79 22.07 -4.62
C PRO A 31 -14.71 21.27 -3.88
N LEU A 32 -13.45 21.66 -4.04
CA LEU A 32 -12.36 21.04 -3.32
C LEU A 32 -12.54 21.29 -1.82
N GLN A 33 -12.77 20.21 -1.06
CA GLN A 33 -12.83 20.25 0.40
C GLN A 33 -11.54 19.63 0.95
N GLN A 34 -10.77 20.42 1.69
CA GLN A 34 -9.53 20.01 2.31
C GLN A 34 -9.71 19.91 3.83
N CYS A 35 -9.06 18.92 4.43
CA CYS A 35 -9.04 18.75 5.89
C CYS A 35 -8.40 19.98 6.58
N ARG A 36 -8.99 20.43 7.68
CA ARG A 36 -8.47 21.55 8.46
C ARG A 36 -7.22 21.19 9.26
N ALA A 37 -7.06 19.92 9.64
CA ALA A 37 -5.90 19.46 10.40
C ALA A 37 -4.76 18.96 9.49
N CYS A 38 -5.02 18.02 8.57
CA CYS A 38 -3.99 17.49 7.67
C CYS A 38 -4.11 18.05 6.24
N LEU A 39 -3.40 17.45 5.26
CA LEU A 39 -3.37 17.91 3.88
C LEU A 39 -4.30 17.15 2.94
N TYR A 40 -4.99 16.10 3.41
CA TYR A 40 -5.90 15.34 2.58
C TYR A 40 -7.14 16.14 2.18
N ASP A 41 -7.67 15.81 1.03
CA ASP A 41 -8.87 16.40 0.45
C ASP A 41 -9.85 15.35 -0.08
N ASN A 42 -11.03 15.77 -0.51
CA ASN A 42 -12.10 14.90 -0.98
C ASN A 42 -11.80 14.10 -2.27
N ARG A 43 -10.62 14.29 -2.87
CA ARG A 43 -10.14 13.47 -3.99
C ARG A 43 -9.40 12.20 -3.56
N HIS A 44 -9.25 11.98 -2.25
CA HIS A 44 -8.57 10.79 -1.74
C HIS A 44 -9.25 9.51 -2.25
N PRO A 45 -8.50 8.52 -2.79
CA PRO A 45 -9.09 7.38 -3.50
C PRO A 45 -9.93 6.45 -2.62
N PHE A 46 -9.70 6.45 -1.31
CA PHE A 46 -10.52 5.69 -0.36
C PHE A 46 -11.81 6.41 0.07
N GLY A 47 -12.08 7.63 -0.43
CA GLY A 47 -13.29 8.37 -0.13
C GLY A 47 -13.33 8.86 1.32
N LEU A 48 -12.64 9.98 1.58
CA LEU A 48 -12.69 10.64 2.90
C LEU A 48 -14.06 11.26 3.15
N THR A 49 -14.55 11.12 4.37
CA THR A 49 -15.64 11.91 4.91
C THR A 49 -15.10 13.06 5.77
N PHE A 50 -15.89 14.10 5.95
CA PHE A 50 -15.53 15.27 6.76
C PHE A 50 -16.65 15.51 7.76
N ASP A 51 -16.26 15.79 9.00
CA ASP A 51 -17.20 16.17 10.05
C ASP A 51 -17.58 17.67 9.95
N ASP A 52 -18.50 18.11 10.80
CA ASP A 52 -18.98 19.50 10.83
C ASP A 52 -17.88 20.50 11.20
N THR A 53 -16.76 20.04 11.80
CA THR A 53 -15.60 20.89 12.10
C THR A 53 -14.61 20.97 10.94
N GLY A 54 -14.83 20.21 9.87
CA GLY A 54 -13.97 20.12 8.69
C GLY A 54 -12.75 19.20 8.87
N LEU A 55 -12.77 18.32 9.85
CA LEU A 55 -11.76 17.26 10.00
C LEU A 55 -12.11 16.07 9.11
N CYS A 56 -11.11 15.47 8.48
CA CYS A 56 -11.33 14.25 7.71
C CYS A 56 -11.40 13.02 8.62
N SER A 57 -12.11 11.99 8.16
CA SER A 57 -12.25 10.70 8.84
C SER A 57 -10.90 10.11 9.29
N GLY A 58 -9.83 10.26 8.49
CA GLY A 58 -8.50 9.80 8.88
C GLY A 58 -7.91 10.53 10.10
N CYS A 59 -8.23 11.82 10.30
CA CYS A 59 -7.80 12.55 11.49
C CYS A 59 -8.65 12.21 12.70
N THR A 60 -9.96 12.04 12.55
CA THR A 60 -10.87 11.65 13.64
C THR A 60 -10.56 10.26 14.14
N THR A 61 -10.39 9.29 13.24
CA THR A 61 -10.00 7.92 13.61
C THR A 61 -8.60 7.87 14.24
N HIS A 62 -7.63 8.65 13.72
CA HIS A 62 -6.31 8.71 14.37
C HIS A 62 -6.39 9.22 15.81
N ALA A 63 -7.27 10.17 16.09
CA ALA A 63 -7.45 10.70 17.45
C ALA A 63 -7.99 9.64 18.43
N GLU A 64 -8.70 8.61 17.96
CA GLU A 64 -9.14 7.49 18.79
C GLU A 64 -7.97 6.80 19.50
N LYS A 65 -6.78 6.74 18.87
CA LYS A 65 -5.57 6.12 19.43
C LYS A 65 -5.22 6.64 20.83
N THR A 66 -5.55 7.89 21.13
CA THR A 66 -5.23 8.52 22.43
C THR A 66 -6.18 8.09 23.55
N SER A 67 -7.36 7.57 23.21
CA SER A 67 -8.38 7.13 24.17
C SER A 67 -8.39 5.62 24.42
N LEU A 68 -7.60 4.85 23.64
CA LEU A 68 -7.56 3.39 23.73
C LEU A 68 -6.62 2.90 24.85
N ASP A 69 -7.08 1.91 25.60
CA ASP A 69 -6.22 1.17 26.54
C ASP A 69 -5.41 0.11 25.76
N TRP A 70 -4.21 0.49 25.36
CA TRP A 70 -3.31 -0.36 24.59
C TRP A 70 -2.80 -1.58 25.37
N ALA A 71 -2.71 -1.48 26.72
CA ALA A 71 -2.34 -2.63 27.54
C ALA A 71 -3.44 -3.68 27.55
N ALA A 72 -4.70 -3.25 27.69
CA ALA A 72 -5.83 -4.15 27.56
C ALA A 72 -5.91 -4.77 26.15
N ARG A 73 -5.65 -4.00 25.09
CA ARG A 73 -5.65 -4.49 23.70
C ARG A 73 -4.54 -5.49 23.42
N LEU A 74 -3.34 -5.27 23.95
CA LEU A 74 -2.27 -6.26 23.87
C LEU A 74 -2.68 -7.57 24.57
N GLY A 75 -3.32 -7.50 25.75
CA GLY A 75 -3.88 -8.68 26.42
C GLY A 75 -4.99 -9.38 25.63
N MET A 76 -5.76 -8.64 24.81
CA MET A 76 -6.72 -9.25 23.87
C MET A 76 -5.98 -10.03 22.78
N LEU A 77 -4.92 -9.45 22.18
CA LEU A 77 -4.10 -10.12 21.18
C LEU A 77 -3.48 -11.40 21.73
N GLU A 78 -2.90 -11.36 22.92
CA GLU A 78 -2.33 -12.53 23.60
C GLU A 78 -3.35 -13.67 23.73
N LYS A 79 -4.57 -13.35 24.17
CA LYS A 79 -5.65 -14.34 24.26
C LYS A 79 -6.09 -14.86 22.91
N LEU A 80 -6.18 -13.97 21.90
CA LEU A 80 -6.60 -14.31 20.55
C LEU A 80 -5.67 -15.33 19.90
N VAL A 81 -4.36 -15.18 20.08
CA VAL A 81 -3.37 -16.05 19.42
C VAL A 81 -3.13 -17.39 20.13
N GLN A 82 -3.53 -17.53 21.40
CA GLN A 82 -3.30 -18.77 22.16
C GLN A 82 -3.82 -20.05 21.47
N PRO A 83 -5.03 -20.08 20.88
CA PRO A 83 -5.52 -21.28 20.21
C PRO A 83 -4.71 -21.71 18.98
N TYR A 84 -3.90 -20.82 18.44
CA TYR A 84 -3.10 -21.07 17.24
C TYR A 84 -1.71 -21.63 17.53
N LYS A 85 -1.21 -21.49 18.76
CA LYS A 85 0.11 -21.99 19.15
C LYS A 85 0.16 -23.51 19.10
N GLY A 86 1.00 -24.06 18.19
CA GLY A 86 1.20 -25.49 18.04
C GLY A 86 -0.07 -26.27 17.65
N CYS A 87 -1.09 -25.60 17.12
CA CYS A 87 -2.37 -26.25 16.86
C CYS A 87 -2.36 -27.12 15.59
N LYS A 88 -1.61 -26.73 14.58
CA LYS A 88 -1.50 -27.47 13.32
C LYS A 88 -0.09 -27.34 12.74
N GLY A 89 0.50 -28.48 12.41
CA GLY A 89 1.77 -28.53 11.67
C GLY A 89 2.93 -27.78 12.33
N ASN A 90 3.82 -27.22 11.50
CA ASN A 90 5.05 -26.59 11.93
C ASN A 90 4.91 -25.07 12.20
N TYR A 91 3.90 -24.42 11.61
CA TYR A 91 3.75 -22.97 11.70
C TYR A 91 2.40 -22.59 12.33
N ASP A 92 2.45 -21.60 13.24
CA ASP A 92 1.29 -21.08 13.94
C ASP A 92 0.54 -20.02 13.12
N CYS A 93 1.28 -19.27 12.31
CA CYS A 93 0.72 -18.20 11.49
C CYS A 93 1.56 -17.92 10.24
N VAL A 94 0.93 -17.24 9.29
CA VAL A 94 1.60 -16.61 8.14
C VAL A 94 1.83 -15.13 8.46
N ILE A 95 3.03 -14.63 8.17
CA ILE A 95 3.33 -13.20 8.19
C ILE A 95 3.75 -12.78 6.79
N PRO A 96 2.95 -11.94 6.11
CA PRO A 96 3.39 -11.28 4.90
C PRO A 96 4.54 -10.35 5.22
N VAL A 97 5.66 -10.45 4.50
CA VAL A 97 6.85 -9.62 4.75
C VAL A 97 7.37 -8.94 3.49
N ARG A 98 7.94 -7.77 3.68
CA ARG A 98 8.69 -7.01 2.68
C ARG A 98 10.01 -6.55 3.28
N GLY A 99 10.90 -6.07 2.44
CA GLY A 99 12.22 -5.58 2.86
C GLY A 99 12.19 -4.17 3.46
N THR A 100 11.26 -3.89 4.39
CA THR A 100 11.16 -2.61 5.10
C THR A 100 11.28 -2.80 6.60
N ALA A 101 11.74 -1.77 7.31
CA ALA A 101 12.05 -1.85 8.74
C ALA A 101 10.82 -2.21 9.62
N GLU A 102 9.63 -1.83 9.21
CA GLU A 102 8.39 -2.10 9.97
C GLU A 102 8.13 -3.60 10.20
N TYR A 103 8.58 -4.47 9.29
CA TYR A 103 8.37 -5.92 9.44
C TYR A 103 9.22 -6.56 10.53
N PHE A 104 10.34 -5.93 10.91
CA PHE A 104 11.09 -6.32 12.10
C PHE A 104 10.23 -6.13 13.35
N LYS A 105 9.44 -5.05 13.43
CA LYS A 105 8.51 -4.83 14.55
C LYS A 105 7.40 -5.88 14.61
N VAL A 106 6.84 -6.25 13.46
CA VAL A 106 5.86 -7.34 13.39
C VAL A 106 6.44 -8.62 13.96
N LEU A 107 7.66 -8.98 13.57
CA LEU A 107 8.31 -10.20 14.02
C LEU A 107 8.77 -10.13 15.48
N ASP A 108 9.24 -8.98 15.94
CA ASP A 108 9.58 -8.78 17.34
C ASP A 108 8.35 -9.01 18.24
N VAL A 109 7.19 -8.54 17.82
CA VAL A 109 5.93 -8.81 18.54
C VAL A 109 5.52 -10.29 18.41
N VAL A 110 5.45 -10.81 17.19
CA VAL A 110 4.86 -12.13 16.95
C VAL A 110 5.76 -13.24 17.49
N LYS A 111 7.06 -13.18 17.24
CA LYS A 111 7.99 -14.24 17.65
C LYS A 111 8.51 -14.04 19.07
N ASN A 112 8.98 -12.84 19.41
CA ASN A 112 9.66 -12.62 20.68
C ASN A 112 8.68 -12.35 21.84
N GLN A 113 7.59 -11.62 21.61
CA GLN A 113 6.63 -11.30 22.68
C GLN A 113 5.50 -12.35 22.77
N LEU A 114 4.90 -12.71 21.63
CA LEU A 114 3.79 -13.66 21.60
C LEU A 114 4.27 -15.13 21.56
N GLY A 115 5.51 -15.40 21.15
CA GLY A 115 6.09 -16.76 21.10
C GLY A 115 5.44 -17.66 20.04
N LEU A 116 4.99 -17.09 18.91
CA LEU A 116 4.48 -17.86 17.78
C LEU A 116 5.62 -18.27 16.84
N ASN A 117 5.42 -19.37 16.11
CA ASN A 117 6.31 -19.82 15.03
C ASN A 117 5.72 -19.44 13.66
N PRO A 118 6.14 -18.31 13.04
CA PRO A 118 5.58 -17.86 11.79
C PRO A 118 6.25 -18.48 10.55
N LEU A 119 5.47 -18.72 9.48
CA LEU A 119 5.96 -18.83 8.12
C LEU A 119 5.94 -17.43 7.48
N LEU A 120 7.11 -16.91 7.10
CA LEU A 120 7.19 -15.64 6.39
C LEU A 120 6.83 -15.85 4.92
N VAL A 121 6.03 -14.95 4.37
CA VAL A 121 5.61 -15.02 2.98
C VAL A 121 5.91 -13.70 2.28
N SER A 122 6.69 -13.76 1.22
CA SER A 122 7.06 -12.59 0.44
C SER A 122 6.76 -12.79 -1.03
N PHE A 123 6.49 -11.70 -1.73
CA PHE A 123 6.25 -11.69 -3.17
C PHE A 123 7.28 -10.80 -3.84
N ASN A 124 8.02 -11.37 -4.79
CA ASN A 124 9.03 -10.65 -5.54
C ASN A 124 8.39 -9.81 -6.65
N SER A 125 8.48 -8.50 -6.54
CA SER A 125 7.93 -7.54 -7.49
C SER A 125 8.85 -7.26 -8.69
N HIS A 126 9.96 -7.97 -8.84
CA HIS A 126 11.00 -7.85 -9.86
C HIS A 126 11.92 -6.61 -9.76
N PHE A 127 11.54 -5.59 -9.02
CA PHE A 127 12.33 -4.37 -8.84
C PHE A 127 12.72 -4.18 -7.37
N ASN A 128 13.41 -5.16 -6.82
CA ASN A 128 13.86 -5.07 -5.45
C ASN A 128 15.10 -4.18 -5.35
N SER A 129 15.12 -3.27 -4.39
CA SER A 129 16.31 -2.52 -4.07
C SER A 129 17.32 -3.37 -3.30
N GLN A 130 18.57 -2.97 -3.29
CA GLN A 130 19.60 -3.61 -2.46
C GLN A 130 19.22 -3.58 -0.98
N THR A 131 18.73 -2.43 -0.50
CA THR A 131 18.23 -2.26 0.88
C THR A 131 17.11 -3.25 1.21
N GLY A 132 16.14 -3.40 0.30
CA GLY A 132 15.02 -4.32 0.51
C GLY A 132 15.47 -5.78 0.63
N ILE A 133 16.48 -6.19 -0.15
CA ILE A 133 17.01 -7.56 -0.08
C ILE A 133 17.79 -7.77 1.19
N GLN A 134 18.66 -6.83 1.53
CA GLN A 134 19.42 -6.91 2.79
C GLN A 134 18.50 -6.97 4.00
N ASN A 135 17.40 -6.21 4.00
CA ASN A 135 16.40 -6.28 5.07
C ASN A 135 15.70 -7.64 5.12
N LEU A 136 15.31 -8.22 3.97
CA LEU A 136 14.70 -9.56 3.96
C LEU A 136 15.64 -10.65 4.47
N ASP A 137 16.92 -10.61 4.07
CA ASP A 137 17.92 -11.52 4.57
C ASP A 137 18.16 -11.33 6.07
N LEU A 138 18.27 -10.08 6.52
CA LEU A 138 18.44 -9.75 7.93
C LEU A 138 17.23 -10.17 8.79
N ILE A 139 16.00 -10.00 8.28
CA ILE A 139 14.78 -10.51 8.93
C ILE A 139 14.88 -12.02 9.17
N ARG A 140 15.20 -12.78 8.12
CA ARG A 140 15.31 -14.24 8.22
C ARG A 140 16.35 -14.65 9.24
N ASP A 141 17.53 -14.05 9.19
CA ASP A 141 18.64 -14.41 10.08
C ASP A 141 18.38 -13.96 11.52
N THR A 142 17.82 -12.75 11.73
CA THR A 142 17.56 -12.20 13.07
C THR A 142 16.49 -13.00 13.82
N PHE A 143 15.44 -13.40 13.13
CA PHE A 143 14.30 -14.07 13.76
C PHE A 143 14.29 -15.60 13.55
N ASP A 144 15.28 -16.15 12.86
CA ASP A 144 15.37 -17.59 12.58
C ASP A 144 14.04 -18.14 12.05
N CYS A 145 13.60 -17.65 10.89
CA CYS A 145 12.32 -17.98 10.29
C CYS A 145 12.49 -18.48 8.86
N ASP A 146 11.66 -19.45 8.49
CA ASP A 146 11.51 -19.84 7.10
C ASP A 146 10.80 -18.74 6.31
N ILE A 147 11.25 -18.49 5.07
CA ILE A 147 10.63 -17.54 4.16
C ILE A 147 10.24 -18.20 2.83
N LEU A 148 9.01 -18.07 2.45
CA LEU A 148 8.49 -18.51 1.16
C LEU A 148 8.38 -17.33 0.21
N LEU A 149 9.35 -17.20 -0.70
CA LEU A 149 9.42 -16.13 -1.69
C LEU A 149 8.82 -16.59 -3.02
N LYS A 150 7.73 -15.96 -3.44
CA LYS A 150 7.14 -16.17 -4.77
C LYS A 150 7.73 -15.20 -5.77
N THR A 151 8.28 -15.73 -6.86
CA THR A 151 8.67 -14.97 -8.04
C THR A 151 7.82 -15.42 -9.21
N GLN A 152 7.07 -14.51 -9.81
CA GLN A 152 6.29 -14.78 -11.02
C GLN A 152 7.18 -14.61 -12.27
N SER A 153 6.86 -15.28 -13.37
CA SER A 153 7.53 -15.09 -14.66
C SER A 153 7.55 -13.60 -15.06
N PRO A 154 8.72 -13.02 -15.39
CA PRO A 154 8.79 -11.64 -15.83
C PRO A 154 7.87 -11.31 -17.01
N THR A 155 7.73 -12.25 -17.96
CA THR A 155 6.83 -12.09 -19.11
C THR A 155 5.37 -11.98 -18.69
N VAL A 156 4.93 -12.84 -17.80
CA VAL A 156 3.56 -12.82 -17.26
C VAL A 156 3.33 -11.55 -16.45
N TYR A 157 4.27 -11.19 -15.59
CA TYR A 157 4.17 -9.98 -14.77
C TYR A 157 4.08 -8.71 -15.62
N LYS A 158 4.86 -8.62 -16.72
CA LYS A 158 4.77 -7.53 -17.71
C LYS A 158 3.41 -7.48 -18.40
N LYS A 159 2.84 -8.64 -18.79
CA LYS A 159 1.50 -8.70 -19.38
C LYS A 159 0.45 -8.16 -18.40
N ILE A 160 0.45 -8.65 -17.15
CA ILE A 160 -0.47 -8.19 -16.10
C ILE A 160 -0.34 -6.67 -15.93
N MET A 161 0.88 -6.16 -15.84
CA MET A 161 1.11 -4.73 -15.65
C MET A 161 0.65 -3.87 -16.82
N ARG A 162 0.82 -4.34 -18.06
CA ARG A 162 0.29 -3.65 -19.24
C ARG A 162 -1.24 -3.63 -19.24
N GLU A 163 -1.88 -4.73 -18.90
CA GLU A 163 -3.34 -4.81 -18.77
C GLU A 163 -3.87 -3.85 -17.68
N THR A 164 -3.27 -3.86 -16.51
CA THR A 164 -3.72 -2.99 -15.42
C THR A 164 -3.43 -1.51 -15.70
N LEU A 165 -2.33 -1.20 -16.37
CA LEU A 165 -2.03 0.16 -16.80
C LEU A 165 -3.03 0.64 -17.87
N SER A 166 -3.33 -0.20 -18.85
CA SER A 166 -4.29 0.10 -19.92
C SER A 166 -5.72 0.24 -19.41
N ARG A 167 -6.19 -0.66 -18.54
CA ARG A 167 -7.58 -0.70 -18.08
C ARG A 167 -7.86 0.18 -16.88
N ARG A 168 -6.88 0.36 -16.00
CA ARG A 168 -7.04 1.01 -14.68
C ARG A 168 -6.13 2.21 -14.46
N GLY A 169 -5.22 2.51 -15.39
CA GLY A 169 -4.19 3.55 -15.20
C GLY A 169 -3.30 3.25 -13.98
N SER A 170 -3.01 1.97 -13.70
CA SER A 170 -2.26 1.56 -12.51
C SER A 170 -1.15 0.57 -12.85
N VAL A 171 0.06 0.85 -12.39
CA VAL A 171 1.19 -0.08 -12.38
C VAL A 171 1.31 -0.82 -11.05
N HIS A 172 0.51 -0.41 -10.05
CA HIS A 172 0.66 -0.90 -8.67
C HIS A 172 -0.16 -2.16 -8.39
N TRP A 173 -1.15 -2.46 -9.21
CA TRP A 173 -2.05 -3.59 -8.97
C TRP A 173 -1.34 -4.95 -8.87
N PRO A 174 -0.39 -5.34 -9.76
CA PRO A 174 0.28 -6.63 -9.63
C PRO A 174 1.08 -6.77 -8.34
N PHE A 175 1.63 -5.64 -7.87
CA PHE A 175 2.32 -5.56 -6.59
C PHE A 175 1.33 -5.78 -5.42
N LEU A 176 0.19 -5.08 -5.43
CA LEU A 176 -0.84 -5.25 -4.41
C LEU A 176 -1.36 -6.70 -4.38
N ALA A 177 -1.73 -7.25 -5.53
CA ALA A 177 -2.19 -8.63 -5.62
C ALA A 177 -1.13 -9.63 -5.10
N GLY A 178 0.15 -9.42 -5.45
CA GLY A 178 1.24 -10.25 -4.94
C GLY A 178 1.35 -10.22 -3.41
N HIS A 179 1.25 -9.04 -2.81
CA HIS A 179 1.42 -8.88 -1.37
C HIS A 179 0.16 -9.15 -0.54
N THR A 180 -1.02 -9.10 -1.14
CA THR A 180 -2.28 -9.28 -0.40
C THR A 180 -2.97 -10.62 -0.66
N VAL A 181 -2.83 -11.18 -1.86
CA VAL A 181 -3.45 -12.46 -2.23
C VAL A 181 -2.53 -13.64 -1.96
N TRP A 182 -1.24 -13.53 -2.33
CA TRP A 182 -0.31 -14.65 -2.20
C TRP A 182 -0.18 -15.19 -0.77
N PRO A 183 -0.06 -14.37 0.29
CA PRO A 183 -0.04 -14.88 1.66
C PRO A 183 -1.30 -15.67 2.05
N VAL A 184 -2.46 -15.26 1.56
CA VAL A 184 -3.73 -15.97 1.81
C VAL A 184 -3.73 -17.34 1.11
N ARG A 185 -3.24 -17.40 -0.13
CA ARG A 185 -3.07 -18.67 -0.84
C ARG A 185 -2.10 -19.61 -0.12
N VAL A 186 -1.00 -19.09 0.38
CA VAL A 186 -0.03 -19.87 1.18
C VAL A 186 -0.68 -20.40 2.46
N ALA A 187 -1.42 -19.56 3.17
CA ALA A 187 -2.14 -19.98 4.38
C ALA A 187 -3.11 -21.13 4.10
N VAL A 188 -3.88 -21.06 3.01
CA VAL A 188 -4.76 -22.15 2.56
C VAL A 188 -3.98 -23.38 2.17
N GLN A 189 -2.93 -23.25 1.36
CA GLN A 189 -2.14 -24.37 0.84
C GLN A 189 -1.38 -25.15 1.92
N HIS A 190 -0.96 -24.45 2.98
CA HIS A 190 -0.21 -25.02 4.10
C HIS A 190 -1.08 -25.32 5.33
N ASP A 191 -2.39 -25.14 5.21
CA ASP A 191 -3.36 -25.31 6.32
C ASP A 191 -2.99 -24.52 7.58
N ILE A 192 -2.51 -23.27 7.37
CA ILE A 192 -2.14 -22.34 8.45
C ILE A 192 -3.34 -21.42 8.71
N PRO A 193 -4.00 -21.50 9.88
CA PRO A 193 -5.29 -20.84 10.09
C PRO A 193 -5.20 -19.35 10.42
N LEU A 194 -4.02 -18.80 10.72
CA LEU A 194 -3.86 -17.41 11.13
C LEU A 194 -2.93 -16.66 10.19
N ILE A 195 -3.32 -15.45 9.78
CA ILE A 195 -2.46 -14.48 9.10
C ILE A 195 -2.38 -13.23 9.94
N ILE A 196 -1.18 -12.71 10.17
CA ILE A 196 -0.95 -11.48 10.94
C ILE A 196 -0.38 -10.40 10.03
N TRP A 197 -1.17 -9.35 9.79
CA TRP A 197 -0.79 -8.17 9.02
C TRP A 197 -0.30 -7.06 9.94
N PRO A 198 0.60 -6.16 9.48
CA PRO A 198 1.03 -5.03 10.30
C PRO A 198 -0.14 -4.08 10.62
N PHE A 199 -0.80 -3.57 9.59
CA PHE A 199 -1.91 -2.64 9.73
C PHE A 199 -2.85 -2.71 8.52
N HIS A 200 -4.03 -2.11 8.66
CA HIS A 200 -4.97 -1.92 7.57
C HIS A 200 -4.83 -0.51 7.01
N GLN A 201 -4.24 -0.39 5.83
CA GLN A 201 -3.93 0.90 5.23
C GLN A 201 -5.13 1.85 5.09
N PRO A 202 -6.33 1.40 4.67
CA PRO A 202 -7.51 2.26 4.62
C PRO A 202 -7.92 2.84 5.99
N THR A 203 -7.72 2.11 7.07
CA THR A 203 -7.95 2.62 8.44
C THR A 203 -6.91 3.67 8.81
N GLU A 204 -5.62 3.36 8.62
CA GLU A 204 -4.54 4.27 8.99
C GLU A 204 -4.52 5.56 8.17
N GLN A 205 -4.79 5.48 6.87
CA GLN A 205 -4.76 6.63 5.97
C GLN A 205 -6.04 7.45 5.99
N SER A 206 -7.18 6.79 5.84
CA SER A 206 -8.45 7.46 5.59
C SER A 206 -9.49 7.33 6.69
N GLY A 207 -9.20 6.56 7.73
CA GLY A 207 -10.16 6.33 8.81
C GLY A 207 -11.42 5.62 8.34
N MET A 208 -11.26 4.64 7.44
CA MET A 208 -12.39 3.93 6.87
C MET A 208 -13.14 3.07 7.90
N PHE A 209 -12.42 2.61 8.91
CA PHE A 209 -12.96 1.90 10.05
C PHE A 209 -12.44 2.56 11.34
N SER A 210 -13.27 2.54 12.38
CA SER A 210 -12.84 2.89 13.73
C SER A 210 -11.93 1.80 14.30
N TYR A 211 -10.99 2.18 15.16
CA TYR A 211 -10.24 1.18 15.96
C TYR A 211 -11.13 0.40 16.91
N LEU A 212 -12.32 0.92 17.23
CA LEU A 212 -13.32 0.23 18.06
C LEU A 212 -14.00 -0.94 17.32
N ASP A 213 -13.96 -0.93 15.98
CA ASP A 213 -14.54 -2.01 15.16
C ASP A 213 -13.65 -3.26 15.13
N GLU A 214 -12.38 -3.15 15.53
CA GLU A 214 -11.39 -4.25 15.48
C GLU A 214 -11.39 -4.97 14.13
N ASN A 215 -11.40 -4.19 13.05
CA ASN A 215 -11.57 -4.69 11.70
C ASN A 215 -10.56 -5.81 11.38
N GLU A 216 -11.05 -6.91 10.83
CA GLU A 216 -10.26 -8.05 10.39
C GLU A 216 -10.25 -8.18 8.87
N MET A 217 -9.32 -8.98 8.36
CA MET A 217 -9.24 -9.29 6.95
C MET A 217 -10.50 -10.01 6.48
N THR A 218 -11.16 -9.47 5.46
CA THR A 218 -12.26 -10.13 4.76
C THR A 218 -11.98 -10.12 3.26
N ARG A 219 -12.56 -11.06 2.51
CA ARG A 219 -12.49 -11.05 1.05
C ARG A 219 -13.03 -9.73 0.49
N ARG A 220 -14.13 -9.22 1.05
CA ARG A 220 -14.72 -7.97 0.63
C ARG A 220 -13.76 -6.79 0.80
N SER A 221 -13.11 -6.66 1.96
CA SER A 221 -12.12 -5.60 2.19
C SER A 221 -10.95 -5.70 1.21
N ARG A 222 -10.47 -6.92 0.92
CA ARG A 222 -9.42 -7.16 -0.07
C ARG A 222 -9.85 -6.74 -1.48
N HIS A 223 -11.02 -7.17 -1.90
CA HIS A 223 -11.57 -6.79 -3.20
C HIS A 223 -11.73 -5.27 -3.33
N GLU A 224 -12.41 -4.65 -2.36
CA GLU A 224 -12.79 -3.24 -2.46
C GLU A 224 -11.60 -2.28 -2.32
N TYR A 225 -10.62 -2.60 -1.47
CA TYR A 225 -9.55 -1.67 -1.12
C TYR A 225 -8.19 -2.09 -1.64
N ASP A 226 -7.75 -3.30 -1.36
CA ASP A 226 -6.40 -3.74 -1.74
C ASP A 226 -6.29 -4.01 -3.23
N LEU A 227 -7.32 -4.62 -3.84
CA LEU A 227 -7.35 -4.93 -5.26
C LEU A 227 -8.06 -3.87 -6.11
N MET A 228 -8.51 -2.76 -5.51
CA MET A 228 -9.15 -1.63 -6.22
C MET A 228 -10.37 -2.06 -7.06
N GLN A 229 -11.14 -3.02 -6.59
CA GLN A 229 -12.30 -3.64 -7.27
C GLN A 229 -11.94 -4.24 -8.64
N PHE A 230 -10.76 -4.82 -8.75
CA PHE A 230 -10.29 -5.45 -9.96
C PHE A 230 -9.55 -6.75 -9.57
N GLU A 231 -10.17 -7.88 -9.89
CA GLU A 231 -9.63 -9.19 -9.52
C GLU A 231 -8.83 -9.82 -10.66
N ALA A 232 -8.19 -10.94 -10.39
CA ALA A 232 -7.38 -11.65 -11.40
C ALA A 232 -8.23 -12.15 -12.56
N GLU A 233 -9.47 -12.51 -12.30
CA GLU A 233 -10.46 -12.96 -13.29
C GLU A 233 -10.81 -11.84 -14.28
N ASP A 234 -10.81 -10.60 -13.84
CA ASP A 234 -11.04 -9.43 -14.73
C ASP A 234 -9.91 -9.26 -15.75
N LEU A 235 -8.68 -9.69 -15.39
CA LEU A 235 -7.53 -9.59 -16.28
C LEU A 235 -7.66 -10.46 -17.53
N VAL A 236 -8.30 -11.61 -17.43
CA VAL A 236 -8.47 -12.57 -18.53
C VAL A 236 -9.76 -12.35 -19.31
N SER A 237 -10.60 -11.42 -18.88
CA SER A 237 -11.85 -11.07 -19.57
C SER A 237 -11.63 -10.24 -20.83
N GLY A 238 -12.46 -10.43 -21.84
CA GLY A 238 -12.42 -9.66 -23.08
C GLY A 238 -11.24 -10.06 -24.00
N GLU A 239 -10.63 -9.07 -24.66
CA GLU A 239 -9.50 -9.25 -25.60
C GLU A 239 -8.14 -9.28 -24.86
N SER A 240 -8.04 -9.99 -23.75
CA SER A 240 -6.80 -10.09 -23.00
C SER A 240 -5.78 -11.02 -23.66
N LEU A 241 -4.49 -10.67 -23.53
CA LEU A 241 -3.38 -11.54 -23.90
C LEU A 241 -2.98 -12.50 -22.78
N LEU A 242 -3.69 -12.47 -21.63
CA LEU A 242 -3.46 -13.34 -20.48
C LEU A 242 -4.38 -14.56 -20.53
N ARG A 243 -3.85 -15.68 -20.06
CA ARG A 243 -4.61 -16.93 -19.87
C ARG A 243 -4.90 -17.13 -18.38
N ASP A 244 -5.92 -17.91 -18.08
CA ASP A 244 -6.33 -18.21 -16.71
C ASP A 244 -5.17 -18.71 -15.84
N GLU A 245 -4.29 -19.58 -16.38
CA GLU A 245 -3.16 -20.12 -15.64
C GLU A 245 -2.11 -19.06 -15.29
N GLU A 246 -1.99 -18.02 -16.12
CA GLU A 246 -1.02 -16.94 -15.91
C GLU A 246 -1.41 -16.02 -14.73
N VAL A 247 -2.70 -15.96 -14.38
CA VAL A 247 -3.21 -15.09 -13.30
C VAL A 247 -3.52 -15.84 -12.00
N LEU A 248 -3.42 -17.17 -11.97
CA LEU A 248 -3.74 -17.99 -10.79
C LEU A 248 -3.03 -17.55 -9.51
N THR A 249 -1.80 -17.05 -9.61
CA THR A 249 -1.04 -16.57 -8.44
C THR A 249 -1.70 -15.35 -7.80
N SER A 250 -2.38 -14.54 -8.58
CA SER A 250 -3.07 -13.32 -8.16
C SER A 250 -4.56 -13.53 -7.88
N ALA A 251 -5.09 -14.73 -8.20
CA ALA A 251 -6.49 -15.07 -7.94
C ALA A 251 -6.71 -15.37 -6.45
N TYR A 252 -7.69 -14.70 -5.86
CA TYR A 252 -8.02 -14.89 -4.44
C TYR A 252 -8.63 -16.28 -4.23
N PRO A 253 -8.28 -17.01 -3.14
CA PRO A 253 -8.92 -18.29 -2.85
C PRO A 253 -10.44 -18.18 -2.74
N SER A 254 -11.14 -19.20 -3.20
CA SER A 254 -12.61 -19.27 -3.10
C SER A 254 -13.06 -19.30 -1.63
N ASP A 255 -14.30 -18.87 -1.37
CA ASP A 255 -14.88 -18.94 -0.03
C ASP A 255 -14.87 -20.36 0.55
N ARG A 256 -15.01 -21.38 -0.32
CA ARG A 256 -14.92 -22.79 0.09
C ARG A 256 -13.52 -23.16 0.57
N GLU A 257 -12.48 -22.72 -0.14
CA GLU A 257 -11.09 -22.97 0.26
C GLU A 257 -10.76 -22.25 1.58
N LEU A 258 -11.16 -20.98 1.72
CA LEU A 258 -10.98 -20.21 2.94
C LEU A 258 -11.69 -20.83 4.14
N ALA A 259 -12.95 -21.23 3.97
CA ALA A 259 -13.72 -21.88 5.02
C ALA A 259 -13.15 -23.26 5.40
N GLY A 260 -12.68 -24.02 4.40
CA GLY A 260 -12.06 -25.32 4.63
C GLY A 260 -10.78 -25.25 5.46
N ALA A 261 -9.94 -24.24 5.20
CA ALA A 261 -8.70 -23.99 5.94
C ALA A 261 -8.92 -23.15 7.22
N SER A 262 -10.12 -22.60 7.44
CA SER A 262 -10.47 -21.75 8.58
C SER A 262 -9.54 -20.54 8.72
N VAL A 263 -9.13 -19.93 7.61
CA VAL A 263 -8.17 -18.82 7.60
C VAL A 263 -8.78 -17.57 8.19
N ARG A 264 -8.11 -17.02 9.21
CA ARG A 264 -8.41 -15.73 9.84
C ARG A 264 -7.23 -14.78 9.65
N GLY A 265 -7.50 -13.52 9.29
CA GLY A 265 -6.47 -12.49 9.13
C GLY A 265 -6.73 -11.33 10.07
N ILE A 266 -5.74 -10.98 10.89
CA ILE A 266 -5.82 -9.88 11.86
C ILE A 266 -4.79 -8.80 11.55
N TYR A 267 -5.00 -7.58 12.06
CA TYR A 267 -4.08 -6.46 11.94
C TYR A 267 -3.51 -6.08 13.31
N LEU A 268 -2.18 -6.05 13.44
CA LEU A 268 -1.52 -5.69 14.70
C LEU A 268 -1.87 -4.28 15.17
N ALA A 269 -2.13 -3.36 14.22
CA ALA A 269 -2.53 -1.99 14.53
C ALA A 269 -3.85 -1.88 15.33
N ASN A 270 -4.67 -2.94 15.38
CA ASN A 270 -5.84 -2.99 16.27
C ASN A 270 -5.45 -3.17 17.74
N TYR A 271 -4.26 -3.69 18.01
CA TYR A 271 -3.82 -4.13 19.34
C TYR A 271 -2.60 -3.36 19.84
N LEU A 272 -1.94 -2.58 18.98
CA LEU A 272 -0.75 -1.80 19.29
C LEU A 272 -0.92 -0.37 18.75
N PRO A 273 -0.37 0.65 19.42
CA PRO A 273 -0.41 2.04 18.94
C PRO A 273 0.50 2.22 17.74
N TRP A 274 0.03 1.75 16.57
CA TRP A 274 0.85 1.66 15.37
C TRP A 274 1.36 3.03 14.92
N ASP A 275 2.67 3.16 14.87
CA ASP A 275 3.41 4.29 14.31
C ASP A 275 4.57 3.75 13.46
N THR A 276 4.37 3.69 12.16
CA THR A 276 5.34 3.10 11.22
C THR A 276 6.72 3.73 11.32
N ARG A 277 6.79 5.06 11.47
CA ARG A 277 8.07 5.76 11.57
C ARG A 277 8.79 5.42 12.88
N GLN A 278 8.12 5.59 14.01
CA GLN A 278 8.70 5.29 15.31
C GLN A 278 9.17 3.83 15.40
N TYR A 279 8.35 2.90 14.93
CA TYR A 279 8.72 1.48 14.91
C TYR A 279 9.88 1.19 13.98
N SER A 280 9.94 1.85 12.82
CA SER A 280 11.09 1.70 11.92
C SER A 280 12.39 2.22 12.55
N GLU A 281 12.36 3.39 13.20
CA GLU A 281 13.51 3.96 13.93
C GLU A 281 13.97 3.04 15.06
N GLU A 282 13.02 2.49 15.83
CA GLU A 282 13.29 1.49 16.88
C GLU A 282 13.97 0.26 16.30
N MET A 283 13.48 -0.28 15.17
CA MET A 283 14.00 -1.50 14.56
C MET A 283 15.36 -1.29 13.87
N VAL A 284 15.60 -0.12 13.32
CA VAL A 284 16.95 0.27 12.85
C VAL A 284 17.94 0.24 14.01
N SER A 285 17.58 0.83 15.14
CA SER A 285 18.43 0.85 16.34
C SER A 285 18.63 -0.53 16.97
N LYS A 286 17.57 -1.34 17.04
CA LYS A 286 17.57 -2.62 17.76
C LYS A 286 18.17 -3.76 16.96
N PHE A 287 17.88 -3.85 15.67
CA PHE A 287 18.24 -4.99 14.82
C PHE A 287 19.10 -4.63 13.62
N GLY A 288 19.41 -3.35 13.41
CA GLY A 288 20.19 -2.92 12.26
C GLY A 288 19.42 -2.92 10.94
N ALA A 289 18.09 -2.86 10.99
CA ALA A 289 17.27 -2.70 9.78
C ALA A 289 17.76 -1.50 8.96
N GLN A 290 17.80 -1.66 7.64
CA GLN A 290 18.34 -0.63 6.76
C GLN A 290 17.25 0.33 6.31
N ALA A 291 17.58 1.63 6.33
CA ALA A 291 16.81 2.71 5.73
C ALA A 291 17.47 3.18 4.42
N ALA A 292 16.71 3.83 3.55
CA ALA A 292 17.25 4.40 2.33
C ALA A 292 16.49 5.67 1.93
N GLU A 293 17.19 6.60 1.32
CA GLU A 293 16.53 7.77 0.75
C GLU A 293 15.65 7.38 -0.43
N CYS A 294 14.41 7.87 -0.39
CA CYS A 294 13.40 7.60 -1.40
C CYS A 294 13.10 8.84 -2.23
N PRO A 295 13.31 8.83 -3.55
CA PRO A 295 12.95 9.96 -4.38
C PRO A 295 11.48 10.35 -4.22
N GLY A 296 11.21 11.67 -4.08
CA GLY A 296 9.85 12.20 -3.99
C GLY A 296 9.22 12.24 -2.59
N THR A 297 9.97 11.87 -1.55
CA THR A 297 9.54 11.97 -0.16
C THR A 297 10.74 12.14 0.79
N PHE A 298 10.48 12.66 1.98
CA PHE A 298 11.45 12.71 3.09
C PHE A 298 11.48 11.40 3.91
N ASP A 299 10.51 10.52 3.71
CA ASP A 299 10.44 9.25 4.42
C ASP A 299 11.51 8.30 3.87
N THR A 300 12.31 7.73 4.78
CA THR A 300 13.43 6.84 4.47
C THR A 300 13.15 5.38 4.82
N TYR A 301 11.95 5.05 5.22
CA TYR A 301 11.56 3.71 5.68
C TYR A 301 10.52 3.06 4.77
N ASP A 302 9.54 3.85 4.31
CA ASP A 302 8.44 3.34 3.50
C ASP A 302 8.86 3.06 2.06
N HIS A 303 8.58 1.85 1.59
CA HIS A 303 8.88 1.40 0.22
C HIS A 303 10.36 1.51 -0.21
N VAL A 304 11.29 1.45 0.74
CA VAL A 304 12.74 1.40 0.44
C VAL A 304 13.12 0.16 -0.37
N ASP A 305 12.30 -0.87 -0.31
CA ASP A 305 12.45 -2.14 -1.04
C ASP A 305 12.09 -2.02 -2.53
N ASN A 306 11.45 -0.92 -2.98
CA ASN A 306 10.92 -0.83 -4.34
C ASN A 306 10.84 0.58 -4.92
N LEU A 307 11.97 1.21 -5.14
CA LEU A 307 12.05 2.62 -5.56
C LEU A 307 11.50 2.88 -6.97
N VAL A 308 11.62 1.91 -7.91
CA VAL A 308 11.15 2.11 -9.30
C VAL A 308 9.65 2.18 -9.39
N TYR A 309 8.98 1.17 -8.84
CA TYR A 309 7.51 1.18 -8.82
C TYR A 309 6.98 2.42 -8.14
N MET A 310 7.55 2.76 -7.00
CA MET A 310 7.09 3.92 -6.25
C MET A 310 7.32 5.22 -7.00
N SER A 311 8.38 5.32 -7.79
CA SER A 311 8.62 6.49 -8.64
C SER A 311 7.56 6.64 -9.74
N VAL A 312 7.21 5.54 -10.42
CA VAL A 312 6.16 5.55 -11.47
C VAL A 312 4.78 5.69 -10.85
N HIS A 313 4.51 4.99 -9.76
CA HIS A 313 3.25 5.11 -9.02
C HIS A 313 3.02 6.55 -8.52
N ASP A 314 4.05 7.20 -7.99
CA ASP A 314 3.97 8.61 -7.55
C ASP A 314 3.67 9.55 -8.74
N ALA A 315 4.26 9.29 -9.91
CA ALA A 315 3.94 10.06 -11.12
C ALA A 315 2.47 9.90 -11.54
N ILE A 316 1.96 8.66 -11.51
CA ILE A 316 0.53 8.39 -11.78
C ILE A 316 -0.36 9.04 -10.73
N LYS A 317 -0.02 8.92 -9.44
CA LYS A 317 -0.76 9.50 -8.33
C LYS A 317 -0.87 11.02 -8.46
N ARG A 318 0.23 11.70 -8.80
CA ARG A 318 0.23 13.14 -9.07
C ARG A 318 -0.68 13.51 -10.24
N ARG A 319 -0.67 12.72 -11.29
CA ARG A 319 -1.53 12.94 -12.46
C ARG A 319 -3.02 12.76 -12.10
N LYS A 320 -3.33 11.74 -11.31
CA LYS A 320 -4.69 11.39 -10.89
C LYS A 320 -5.25 12.32 -9.81
N LEU A 321 -4.48 12.66 -8.80
CA LEU A 321 -4.95 13.30 -7.57
C LEU A 321 -4.42 14.73 -7.41
N GLY A 322 -3.43 15.14 -8.20
CA GLY A 322 -2.75 16.45 -8.08
C GLY A 322 -1.70 16.51 -6.96
N TYR A 323 -1.42 15.39 -6.28
CA TYR A 323 -0.39 15.33 -5.24
C TYR A 323 0.32 13.97 -5.22
N GLY A 324 1.55 13.95 -4.72
CA GLY A 324 2.37 12.74 -4.61
C GLY A 324 2.29 12.09 -3.23
N ARG A 325 3.01 10.96 -3.08
CA ARG A 325 3.06 10.20 -1.82
C ARG A 325 3.62 10.96 -0.62
N VAL A 326 4.40 12.02 -0.86
CA VAL A 326 4.88 12.90 0.21
C VAL A 326 3.72 13.43 1.05
N ARG A 327 2.53 13.67 0.45
CA ARG A 327 1.33 14.09 1.19
C ARG A 327 0.87 13.03 2.19
N ASP A 328 0.96 11.76 1.84
CA ASP A 328 0.58 10.67 2.76
C ASP A 328 1.47 10.67 4.00
N HIS A 329 2.78 10.81 3.79
CA HIS A 329 3.74 10.90 4.87
C HIS A 329 3.53 12.19 5.71
N LEU A 330 3.30 13.33 5.07
CA LEU A 330 3.02 14.58 5.78
C LEU A 330 1.73 14.49 6.60
N CYS A 331 0.67 13.90 6.07
CA CYS A 331 -0.58 13.70 6.83
C CYS A 331 -0.35 12.81 8.06
N ARG A 332 0.49 11.77 7.94
CA ARG A 332 0.90 10.93 9.07
C ARG A 332 1.67 11.77 10.09
N GLU A 333 2.69 12.50 9.68
CA GLU A 333 3.52 13.31 10.58
C GLU A 333 2.73 14.43 11.30
N ILE A 334 1.75 15.05 10.61
CA ILE A 334 0.83 16.01 11.22
C ILE A 334 -0.01 15.35 12.31
N ARG A 335 -0.59 14.18 12.04
CA ARG A 335 -1.42 13.45 12.99
C ARG A 335 -0.66 13.05 14.25
N PHE A 336 0.62 12.74 14.12
CA PHE A 336 1.51 12.47 15.26
C PHE A 336 2.12 13.75 15.89
N GLY A 337 1.76 14.94 15.41
CA GLY A 337 2.24 16.21 15.96
C GLY A 337 3.73 16.50 15.72
N ARG A 338 4.36 15.82 14.76
CA ARG A 338 5.79 15.94 14.46
C ARG A 338 6.11 17.07 13.46
N ILE A 339 5.10 17.56 12.75
CA ILE A 339 5.21 18.71 11.84
C ILE A 339 3.93 19.54 11.93
N SER A 340 4.04 20.86 11.85
CA SER A 340 2.87 21.72 11.74
C SER A 340 2.23 21.60 10.35
N ARG A 341 0.93 21.93 10.25
CA ARG A 341 0.24 21.93 8.95
C ARG A 341 0.90 22.91 7.96
N ASP A 342 1.30 24.07 8.40
CA ASP A 342 1.88 25.12 7.55
C ASP A 342 3.27 24.70 7.04
N ASP A 343 4.12 24.14 7.90
CA ASP A 343 5.41 23.56 7.48
C ASP A 343 5.22 22.41 6.51
N ALA A 344 4.21 21.57 6.72
CA ALA A 344 3.89 20.47 5.84
C ALA A 344 3.42 20.95 4.45
N VAL A 345 2.63 22.03 4.37
CA VAL A 345 2.25 22.68 3.10
C VAL A 345 3.48 23.18 2.36
N ALA A 346 4.39 23.85 3.05
CA ALA A 346 5.64 24.37 2.48
C ALA A 346 6.52 23.21 1.96
N LEU A 347 6.64 22.14 2.76
CA LEU A 347 7.43 20.96 2.40
C LEU A 347 6.85 20.22 1.21
N GLU A 348 5.52 20.01 1.15
CA GLU A 348 4.86 19.40 0.00
C GLU A 348 5.10 20.20 -1.29
N ALA A 349 4.96 21.52 -1.22
CA ALA A 349 5.22 22.40 -2.37
C ALA A 349 6.66 22.30 -2.87
N SER A 350 7.62 22.14 -1.98
CA SER A 350 9.03 21.92 -2.31
C SER A 350 9.24 20.62 -3.08
N TYR A 351 8.64 19.52 -2.61
CA TYR A 351 8.69 18.24 -3.30
C TYR A 351 7.96 18.28 -4.65
N ALA A 352 6.86 19.01 -4.76
CA ALA A 352 6.15 19.17 -6.03
C ALA A 352 7.02 19.91 -7.07
N LYS A 353 7.73 20.95 -6.64
CA LYS A 353 8.66 21.71 -7.49
C LYS A 353 9.87 20.87 -7.89
N ALA A 354 10.48 20.14 -6.96
CA ALA A 354 11.59 19.24 -7.23
C ALA A 354 11.18 18.14 -8.21
N PHE A 355 9.99 17.56 -8.06
CA PHE A 355 9.44 16.57 -8.98
C PHE A 355 9.29 17.12 -10.40
N ALA A 356 8.74 18.33 -10.55
CA ALA A 356 8.59 18.97 -11.85
C ALA A 356 9.96 19.22 -12.51
N TYR A 357 10.94 19.72 -11.75
CA TYR A 357 12.28 19.99 -12.24
C TYR A 357 13.02 18.72 -12.70
N THR A 358 12.91 17.62 -11.95
CA THR A 358 13.58 16.35 -12.26
C THR A 358 12.86 15.50 -13.31
N GLY A 359 11.81 16.02 -13.94
CA GLY A 359 10.98 15.26 -14.87
C GLY A 359 10.31 14.05 -14.18
N GLY A 360 10.02 14.20 -12.89
CA GLY A 360 9.40 13.14 -12.11
C GLY A 360 10.28 11.90 -11.97
N HIS A 361 11.56 12.06 -11.59
CA HIS A 361 12.54 10.97 -11.45
C HIS A 361 12.77 10.21 -12.76
N SER A 362 13.09 10.92 -13.81
CA SER A 362 13.15 10.43 -15.20
C SER A 362 13.98 9.15 -15.38
N LYS A 363 15.13 9.02 -14.68
CA LYS A 363 15.99 7.82 -14.77
C LYS A 363 15.24 6.55 -14.32
N LEU A 364 14.53 6.62 -13.18
CA LEU A 364 13.77 5.48 -12.65
C LEU A 364 12.57 5.13 -13.55
N LYS A 365 11.88 6.15 -14.04
CA LYS A 365 10.79 5.94 -15.00
C LYS A 365 11.28 5.32 -16.28
N GLN A 366 12.43 5.79 -16.81
CA GLN A 366 12.99 5.23 -18.03
C GLN A 366 13.36 3.75 -17.86
N GLN A 367 14.00 3.36 -16.76
CA GLN A 367 14.29 1.96 -16.45
C GLN A 367 13.02 1.10 -16.41
N PHE A 368 11.95 1.62 -15.83
CA PHE A 368 10.65 0.94 -15.81
C PHE A 368 10.06 0.80 -17.22
N PHE A 369 10.12 1.87 -18.03
CA PHE A 369 9.61 1.84 -19.40
C PHE A 369 10.38 0.86 -20.28
N ASP A 370 11.71 0.87 -20.18
CA ASP A 370 12.58 -0.07 -20.92
C ASP A 370 12.25 -1.52 -20.55
N TRP A 371 12.10 -1.77 -19.24
CA TRP A 371 11.71 -3.10 -18.77
C TRP A 371 10.32 -3.51 -19.24
N LEU A 372 9.34 -2.62 -19.18
CA LEU A 372 7.97 -2.89 -19.61
C LEU A 372 7.85 -2.98 -21.14
N GLY A 373 8.83 -2.46 -21.88
CA GLY A 373 8.80 -2.33 -23.34
C GLY A 373 7.77 -1.27 -23.77
N MET A 374 7.77 -0.12 -23.10
CA MET A 374 6.89 1.01 -23.37
C MET A 374 7.72 2.28 -23.56
N THR A 375 7.26 3.18 -24.42
CA THR A 375 7.88 4.50 -24.55
C THR A 375 7.28 5.49 -23.54
N ALA A 376 8.06 6.52 -23.18
CA ALA A 376 7.54 7.62 -22.35
C ALA A 376 6.33 8.30 -23.00
N GLN A 377 6.32 8.42 -24.34
CA GLN A 377 5.18 9.00 -25.06
C GLN A 377 3.91 8.15 -24.94
N ALA A 378 4.03 6.83 -25.01
CA ALA A 378 2.88 5.93 -24.81
C ALA A 378 2.35 6.02 -23.37
N PHE A 379 3.24 6.15 -22.39
CA PHE A 379 2.85 6.37 -21.01
C PHE A 379 2.08 7.69 -20.83
N GLU A 380 2.59 8.80 -21.35
CA GLU A 380 1.90 10.11 -21.27
C GLU A 380 0.54 10.07 -21.98
N TRP A 381 0.44 9.39 -23.11
CA TRP A 381 -0.84 9.19 -23.79
C TRP A 381 -1.84 8.43 -22.92
N LEU A 382 -1.43 7.37 -22.25
CA LEU A 382 -2.28 6.63 -21.30
C LEU A 382 -2.69 7.50 -20.11
N MET A 383 -1.78 8.32 -19.60
CA MET A 383 -2.08 9.24 -18.51
C MET A 383 -3.10 10.30 -18.95
N ASP A 384 -2.99 10.83 -20.15
CA ASP A 384 -3.96 11.76 -20.73
C ASP A 384 -5.31 11.09 -20.97
N TYR A 385 -5.32 9.86 -21.45
CA TYR A 385 -6.52 9.07 -21.63
C TYR A 385 -7.28 8.85 -20.32
N HIS A 386 -6.57 8.44 -19.28
CA HIS A 386 -7.20 8.15 -17.99
C HIS A 386 -7.51 9.40 -17.15
N PHE A 387 -6.66 10.42 -17.20
CA PHE A 387 -6.67 11.52 -16.22
C PHE A 387 -6.58 12.92 -16.83
N GLY A 388 -6.54 13.07 -18.15
CA GLY A 388 -6.14 14.29 -18.84
C GLY A 388 -6.93 15.56 -18.50
N ARG A 389 -8.21 15.43 -18.10
CA ARG A 389 -9.03 16.58 -17.73
C ARG A 389 -8.91 16.97 -16.25
N LEU A 390 -8.49 16.08 -15.39
CA LEU A 390 -8.38 16.33 -13.95
C LEU A 390 -7.15 17.19 -13.61
N HIS A 391 -6.08 17.05 -14.35
CA HIS A 391 -4.83 17.75 -14.08
C HIS A 391 -4.92 19.26 -14.29
N GLN A 392 -5.68 19.71 -15.29
CA GLN A 392 -5.81 21.14 -15.59
C GLN A 392 -6.59 21.93 -14.52
N LEU A 393 -7.37 21.24 -13.68
CA LEU A 393 -8.19 21.85 -12.64
C LEU A 393 -7.47 22.03 -11.29
N THR A 394 -6.28 21.46 -11.13
CA THR A 394 -5.66 21.30 -9.80
C THR A 394 -4.38 22.08 -9.55
N LEU A 395 -3.79 22.69 -10.57
CA LEU A 395 -2.62 23.55 -10.41
C LEU A 395 -3.08 24.98 -10.15
N SER A 396 -3.25 25.33 -8.87
CA SER A 396 -3.41 26.72 -8.47
C SER A 396 -2.08 27.47 -8.65
N PRO A 397 -2.05 28.60 -9.37
CA PRO A 397 -0.83 29.39 -9.57
C PRO A 397 -0.22 29.95 -8.29
N ALA A 398 -0.96 29.94 -7.17
CA ALA A 398 -0.56 30.56 -5.92
C ALA A 398 0.57 29.83 -5.16
N LEU A 399 0.95 28.61 -5.58
CA LEU A 399 2.00 27.81 -4.91
C LEU A 399 3.43 28.06 -5.44
N ALA A 400 3.60 29.00 -6.37
CA ALA A 400 4.86 29.12 -7.12
C ALA A 400 5.92 30.06 -6.54
N THR A 401 5.63 30.79 -5.45
CA THR A 401 6.52 31.87 -5.02
C THR A 401 6.69 32.01 -3.52
N THR A 402 7.63 31.26 -2.93
CA THR A 402 8.24 31.67 -1.66
C THR A 402 9.74 31.36 -1.66
N SER A 403 10.54 32.28 -1.07
CA SER A 403 12.00 32.14 -0.95
C SER A 403 12.42 30.87 -0.18
N ALA A 404 11.59 30.38 0.74
CA ALA A 404 11.79 29.12 1.44
C ALA A 404 11.78 27.90 0.50
N LEU A 405 10.94 27.93 -0.55
CA LEU A 405 10.88 26.87 -1.57
C LEU A 405 12.18 26.79 -2.40
N SER A 406 12.78 27.95 -2.72
CA SER A 406 14.04 28.00 -3.46
C SER A 406 15.20 27.45 -2.63
N ALA A 407 15.31 27.83 -1.35
CA ALA A 407 16.33 27.34 -0.44
C ALA A 407 16.22 25.82 -0.21
N PHE A 408 14.99 25.30 -0.09
CA PHE A 408 14.76 23.85 0.03
C PHE A 408 15.13 23.12 -1.25
N GLN A 409 14.75 23.64 -2.42
CA GLN A 409 15.10 23.02 -3.71
C GLN A 409 16.61 22.92 -3.89
N GLU A 410 17.36 23.98 -3.57
CA GLU A 410 18.82 23.96 -3.61
C GLU A 410 19.41 22.97 -2.60
N GLY A 411 18.82 22.87 -1.41
CA GLY A 411 19.18 21.86 -0.41
C GLY A 411 18.90 20.44 -0.88
N TYR A 412 17.72 20.21 -1.46
CA TYR A 412 17.31 18.92 -2.00
C TYR A 412 18.20 18.47 -3.16
N GLU A 413 18.56 19.35 -4.09
CA GLU A 413 19.47 19.03 -5.19
C GLU A 413 20.88 18.71 -4.72
N ARG A 414 21.36 19.41 -3.68
CA ARG A 414 22.67 19.14 -3.06
C ARG A 414 22.72 17.84 -2.27
N THR A 415 21.60 17.49 -1.61
CA THR A 415 21.50 16.28 -0.77
C THR A 415 20.95 15.08 -1.54
N ARG A 416 20.49 15.28 -2.78
CA ARG A 416 20.04 14.20 -3.64
C ARG A 416 21.20 13.26 -3.90
N PRO A 417 21.22 12.06 -3.30
CA PRO A 417 22.23 11.10 -3.65
C PRO A 417 22.08 10.78 -5.13
N PRO A 418 23.16 10.74 -5.92
CA PRO A 418 23.10 10.04 -7.19
C PRO A 418 22.58 8.66 -6.88
N ILE A 419 21.60 8.16 -7.64
CA ILE A 419 21.22 6.76 -7.55
C ILE A 419 22.49 6.03 -7.99
N ALA A 420 23.23 5.55 -7.01
CA ALA A 420 24.47 4.86 -7.27
C ALA A 420 24.16 3.62 -8.10
N ASP A 421 25.10 3.18 -8.90
CA ASP A 421 24.93 1.95 -9.68
C ASP A 421 24.67 0.73 -8.79
N GLN A 422 25.11 0.78 -7.54
CA GLN A 422 24.80 -0.21 -6.49
C GLN A 422 23.34 -0.21 -6.04
N ASP A 423 22.58 0.87 -6.30
CA ASP A 423 21.14 0.96 -6.02
C ASP A 423 20.29 0.53 -7.21
N LYS A 424 20.92 -0.08 -8.22
CA LYS A 424 20.19 -0.71 -9.32
C LYS A 424 19.46 -1.95 -8.85
N TYR A 425 18.31 -2.13 -9.42
CA TYR A 425 17.32 -3.11 -8.99
C TYR A 425 17.78 -4.52 -9.17
N ILE A 426 17.29 -5.35 -8.27
CA ILE A 426 17.30 -6.78 -8.42
C ILE A 426 16.05 -7.20 -9.20
N ILE A 427 16.25 -7.66 -10.40
CA ILE A 427 15.27 -8.44 -11.13
C ILE A 427 15.50 -9.89 -10.73
N ILE A 428 14.45 -10.58 -10.25
CA ILE A 428 14.50 -12.01 -9.89
C ILE A 428 15.44 -12.32 -8.71
N GLY A 429 15.46 -11.47 -7.70
CA GLY A 429 16.17 -11.76 -6.44
C GLY A 429 17.70 -11.68 -6.50
N LYS A 430 18.27 -11.12 -7.57
CA LYS A 430 19.70 -10.83 -7.62
C LYS A 430 19.92 -9.33 -7.77
N GLY A 431 20.79 -8.78 -6.94
CA GLY A 431 21.31 -7.43 -7.12
C GLY A 431 21.98 -7.31 -8.48
N LEU A 432 21.61 -6.31 -9.24
CA LEU A 432 22.44 -5.88 -10.32
C LEU A 432 23.65 -5.18 -9.68
N SER A 433 24.71 -5.93 -9.43
CA SER A 433 26.04 -5.33 -9.33
C SER A 433 26.41 -4.87 -10.71
N VAL A 434 26.79 -3.65 -10.86
CA VAL A 434 27.45 -3.13 -12.05
C VAL A 434 28.94 -3.25 -11.86
#